data_48e8a34d6d01ed165ca5b6ffb6a43938
#
_entry.id   48e8a34d6d01ed165ca5b6ffb6a43938
#
_cell.length_a   1.000
_cell.length_b   1.000
_cell.length_c   1.000
_cell.angle_alpha   90.00
_cell.angle_beta   90.00
_cell.angle_gamma   90.00
#
_symmetry.space_group_name_H-M   'P 1'
#
loop_
_entity.id
_entity.type
_entity.pdbx_description
1 polymer ?
#
loop_
_entity_poly.entity_id
_entity_poly.type
_entity_poly.pdbx_seq_one_letter_code
_entity_poly.pdbx_strand_id
1 'polypeptide(L)'
;YINVNVGSGSVREMSEWIEYMTSDVESPLTEQRKKNGRAEPWKLEYLGVGNENWGCGGNMRPEYYADVYKRYQTFCHNYSGNRLYRIACGSSSADYNWTEVMMKNLDSNNVDAIDLHYYTMPVWPEMESATDFDDELYYKTIAAANFSDELITRHSEIMNRYDPEKKIGLVI
;
A
#
# COMPACT_ATOMS: atom_id res chain seq x y z
N TYR A 1 -0.07 9.87 -5.01
CA TYR A 1 -0.34 8.62 -4.29
C TYR A 1 -1.57 8.75 -3.41
N ILE A 2 -2.45 7.78 -3.43
CA ILE A 2 -3.56 7.65 -2.48
C ILE A 2 -3.77 6.19 -2.08
N ASN A 3 -4.34 5.95 -0.89
CA ASN A 3 -4.80 4.65 -0.44
C ASN A 3 -6.33 4.59 -0.46
N VAL A 4 -6.88 3.51 -1.00
CA VAL A 4 -8.31 3.26 -0.93
C VAL A 4 -8.67 2.48 0.33
N ASN A 5 -9.84 2.77 0.88
CA ASN A 5 -10.34 2.10 2.07
C ASN A 5 -10.86 0.71 1.71
N VAL A 6 -10.10 -0.31 2.07
CA VAL A 6 -10.47 -1.73 1.87
C VAL A 6 -11.08 -2.33 3.13
N GLY A 7 -10.82 -1.74 4.31
CA GLY A 7 -11.29 -2.26 5.60
C GLY A 7 -12.80 -2.10 5.79
N SER A 8 -13.34 -0.92 5.51
CA SER A 8 -14.75 -0.59 5.71
C SER A 8 -15.44 0.00 4.47
N GLY A 9 -14.69 0.37 3.45
CA GLY A 9 -15.22 0.86 2.18
C GLY A 9 -15.69 -0.27 1.27
N SER A 10 -16.33 0.10 0.19
CA SER A 10 -16.79 -0.83 -0.84
C SER A 10 -15.94 -0.71 -2.12
N VAL A 11 -15.93 -1.78 -2.92
CA VAL A 11 -15.34 -1.77 -4.27
C VAL A 11 -15.93 -0.65 -5.13
N ARG A 12 -17.21 -0.37 -4.95
CA ARG A 12 -17.91 0.70 -5.69
C ARG A 12 -17.36 2.07 -5.33
N GLU A 13 -17.21 2.37 -4.05
CA GLU A 13 -16.64 3.66 -3.60
C GLU A 13 -15.23 3.88 -4.15
N MET A 14 -14.39 2.84 -4.11
CA MET A 14 -13.06 2.90 -4.73
C MET A 14 -13.14 3.20 -6.23
N SER A 15 -13.95 2.45 -6.97
CA SER A 15 -14.09 2.60 -8.43
C SER A 15 -14.61 3.99 -8.80
N GLU A 16 -15.64 4.48 -8.10
CA GLU A 16 -16.20 5.81 -8.29
C GLU A 16 -15.16 6.92 -7.95
N TRP A 17 -14.35 6.71 -6.93
CA TRP A 17 -13.30 7.66 -6.56
C TRP A 17 -12.19 7.73 -7.60
N ILE A 18 -11.76 6.59 -8.14
CA ILE A 18 -10.79 6.54 -9.24
C ILE A 18 -11.34 7.25 -10.48
N GLU A 19 -12.60 6.99 -10.86
CA GLU A 19 -13.26 7.67 -11.97
C GLU A 19 -13.34 9.19 -11.74
N TYR A 20 -13.82 9.61 -10.57
CA TYR A 20 -13.88 11.03 -10.19
C TYR A 20 -12.54 11.73 -10.37
N MET A 21 -11.44 11.10 -9.99
CA MET A 21 -10.12 11.72 -10.05
C MET A 21 -9.51 11.68 -11.44
N THR A 22 -9.65 10.59 -12.17
CA THR A 22 -8.79 10.31 -13.32
C THR A 22 -9.49 10.29 -14.68
N SER A 23 -10.83 10.25 -14.71
CA SER A 23 -11.59 10.23 -15.96
C SER A 23 -11.77 11.63 -16.55
N ASP A 24 -11.62 11.76 -17.88
CA ASP A 24 -12.02 12.91 -18.67
C ASP A 24 -13.32 12.67 -19.46
N VAL A 25 -13.84 11.45 -19.39
CA VAL A 25 -15.11 11.08 -20.05
C VAL A 25 -16.28 11.70 -19.29
N GLU A 26 -17.26 12.25 -20.01
CA GLU A 26 -18.45 12.83 -19.41
C GLU A 26 -19.25 11.80 -18.60
N SER A 27 -19.42 12.04 -17.33
CA SER A 27 -20.16 11.19 -16.39
C SER A 27 -20.67 12.02 -15.21
N PRO A 28 -21.60 11.48 -14.39
CA PRO A 28 -22.03 12.16 -13.16
C PRO A 28 -20.89 12.52 -12.23
N LEU A 29 -19.84 11.70 -12.15
CA LEU A 29 -18.69 11.91 -11.27
C LEU A 29 -17.74 13.00 -11.81
N THR A 30 -17.50 13.02 -13.11
CA THR A 30 -16.70 14.09 -13.72
C THR A 30 -17.41 15.44 -13.68
N GLU A 31 -18.73 15.46 -13.85
CA GLU A 31 -19.53 16.66 -13.65
C GLU A 31 -19.51 17.14 -12.18
N GLN A 32 -19.56 16.21 -11.23
CA GLN A 32 -19.40 16.56 -9.82
C GLN A 32 -18.01 17.17 -9.53
N ARG A 33 -16.94 16.59 -10.12
CA ARG A 33 -15.59 17.16 -10.00
C ARG A 33 -15.53 18.59 -10.52
N LYS A 34 -16.13 18.85 -11.69
CA LYS A 34 -16.22 20.21 -12.27
C LYS A 34 -16.96 21.18 -11.34
N LYS A 35 -18.10 20.75 -10.77
CA LYS A 35 -18.86 21.54 -9.80
C LYS A 35 -18.07 21.82 -8.52
N ASN A 36 -17.21 20.90 -8.12
CA ASN A 36 -16.29 21.07 -7.00
C ASN A 36 -15.07 21.95 -7.33
N GLY A 37 -15.04 22.56 -8.52
CA GLY A 37 -14.04 23.56 -8.90
C GLY A 37 -12.87 23.04 -9.74
N ARG A 38 -12.90 21.77 -10.16
CA ARG A 38 -11.82 21.23 -11.01
C ARG A 38 -12.36 20.56 -12.27
N ALA A 39 -12.11 21.17 -13.42
CA ALA A 39 -12.51 20.62 -14.71
C ALA A 39 -11.63 19.42 -15.12
N GLU A 40 -10.31 19.57 -15.05
CA GLU A 40 -9.36 18.60 -15.52
C GLU A 40 -9.13 17.45 -14.51
N PRO A 41 -8.92 16.21 -14.97
CA PRO A 41 -8.55 15.09 -14.10
C PRO A 41 -7.19 15.31 -13.44
N TRP A 42 -6.96 14.59 -12.34
CA TRP A 42 -5.60 14.44 -11.80
C TRP A 42 -4.88 13.27 -12.49
N LYS A 43 -3.57 13.38 -12.55
CA LYS A 43 -2.72 12.23 -12.83
C LYS A 43 -2.46 11.49 -11.50
N LEU A 44 -3.09 10.34 -11.34
CA LEU A 44 -2.87 9.44 -10.21
C LEU A 44 -1.90 8.34 -10.64
N GLU A 45 -0.67 8.38 -10.12
CA GLU A 45 0.35 7.39 -10.50
C GLU A 45 0.28 6.15 -9.63
N TYR A 46 0.19 6.32 -8.31
CA TYR A 46 0.26 5.25 -7.32
C TYR A 46 -1.05 5.11 -6.57
N LEU A 47 -1.57 3.89 -6.54
CA LEU A 47 -2.79 3.53 -5.83
C LEU A 47 -2.50 2.41 -4.84
N GLY A 48 -2.52 2.73 -3.55
CA GLY A 48 -2.52 1.72 -2.49
C GLY A 48 -3.92 1.11 -2.37
N VAL A 49 -4.00 -0.22 -2.44
CA VAL A 49 -5.25 -0.96 -2.29
C VAL A 49 -5.32 -1.52 -0.87
N GLY A 50 -5.72 -0.68 0.06
CA GLY A 50 -5.72 -0.92 1.50
C GLY A 50 -4.52 -0.29 2.20
N ASN A 51 -4.56 -0.35 3.53
CA ASN A 51 -3.49 0.08 4.43
C ASN A 51 -3.61 -0.67 5.74
N GLU A 52 -2.52 -1.27 6.21
CA GLU A 52 -2.45 -2.01 7.48
C GLU A 52 -3.61 -3.00 7.68
N ASN A 53 -3.94 -3.75 6.64
CA ASN A 53 -5.09 -4.64 6.67
C ASN A 53 -4.95 -5.81 7.65
N TRP A 54 -3.74 -6.10 8.10
CA TRP A 54 -3.44 -7.01 9.22
C TRP A 54 -3.81 -6.42 10.60
N GLY A 55 -3.98 -5.11 10.69
CA GLY A 55 -4.30 -4.37 11.92
C GLY A 55 -5.51 -3.47 11.76
N CYS A 56 -5.31 -2.15 11.92
CA CYS A 56 -6.38 -1.15 11.90
C CYS A 56 -7.16 -1.09 10.57
N GLY A 57 -6.58 -1.56 9.47
CA GLY A 57 -7.23 -1.65 8.16
C GLY A 57 -8.14 -2.85 7.97
N GLY A 58 -8.52 -3.57 9.05
CA GLY A 58 -9.52 -4.64 8.94
C GLY A 58 -9.22 -5.93 9.70
N ASN A 59 -8.07 -6.02 10.37
CA ASN A 59 -7.63 -7.19 11.18
C ASN A 59 -7.75 -8.51 10.39
N MET A 60 -7.23 -8.50 9.16
CA MET A 60 -7.34 -9.59 8.20
C MET A 60 -6.15 -10.55 8.31
N ARG A 61 -6.39 -11.82 7.98
CA ARG A 61 -5.32 -12.77 7.68
C ARG A 61 -4.79 -12.51 6.27
N PRO A 62 -3.52 -12.81 5.96
CA PRO A 62 -2.94 -12.51 4.64
C PRO A 62 -3.68 -13.19 3.48
N GLU A 63 -4.18 -14.42 3.66
CA GLU A 63 -4.94 -15.14 2.62
C GLU A 63 -6.27 -14.41 2.31
N TYR A 64 -6.96 -13.97 3.35
CA TYR A 64 -8.21 -13.23 3.19
C TYR A 64 -7.97 -11.88 2.52
N TYR A 65 -6.93 -11.15 2.97
CA TYR A 65 -6.59 -9.89 2.32
C TYR A 65 -6.19 -10.09 0.84
N ALA A 66 -5.44 -11.14 0.51
CA ALA A 66 -5.08 -11.45 -0.88
C ALA A 66 -6.32 -11.66 -1.76
N ASP A 67 -7.36 -12.32 -1.25
CA ASP A 67 -8.63 -12.51 -1.97
C ASP A 67 -9.41 -11.19 -2.09
N VAL A 68 -9.46 -10.40 -1.02
CA VAL A 68 -10.07 -9.07 -1.03
C VAL A 68 -9.33 -8.16 -2.02
N TYR A 69 -8.00 -8.13 -1.99
CA TYR A 69 -7.17 -7.37 -2.93
C TYR A 69 -7.51 -7.73 -4.38
N LYS A 70 -7.53 -9.03 -4.73
CA LYS A 70 -7.89 -9.50 -6.09
C LYS A 70 -9.24 -8.96 -6.53
N ARG A 71 -10.22 -8.94 -5.63
CA ARG A 71 -11.53 -8.38 -5.91
C ARG A 71 -11.47 -6.87 -6.17
N TYR A 72 -10.79 -6.10 -5.32
CA TYR A 72 -10.69 -4.65 -5.47
C TYR A 72 -9.92 -4.26 -6.73
N GLN A 73 -8.74 -4.85 -6.96
CA GLN A 73 -7.90 -4.52 -8.11
C GLN A 73 -8.58 -4.78 -9.46
N THR A 74 -9.52 -5.73 -9.52
CA THR A 74 -10.32 -6.01 -10.74
C THR A 74 -11.11 -4.78 -11.19
N PHE A 75 -11.48 -3.91 -10.28
CA PHE A 75 -12.25 -2.70 -10.54
C PHE A 75 -11.40 -1.41 -10.51
N CYS A 76 -10.08 -1.54 -10.46
CA CYS A 76 -9.15 -0.42 -10.64
C CYS A 76 -8.99 -0.12 -12.14
N HIS A 77 -9.89 0.67 -12.70
CA HIS A 77 -9.85 1.01 -14.11
C HIS A 77 -8.86 2.14 -14.41
N ASN A 78 -8.15 2.01 -15.52
CA ASN A 78 -7.29 3.05 -16.05
C ASN A 78 -8.13 3.95 -16.97
N TYR A 79 -8.48 5.14 -16.49
CA TYR A 79 -9.22 6.13 -17.28
C TYR A 79 -8.25 7.03 -18.05
N SER A 80 -8.65 7.46 -19.26
CA SER A 80 -8.00 8.55 -19.98
C SER A 80 -6.49 8.40 -20.15
N GLY A 81 -6.02 7.16 -20.32
CA GLY A 81 -4.59 6.85 -20.42
C GLY A 81 -3.82 6.95 -19.10
N ASN A 82 -4.49 7.22 -17.99
CA ASN A 82 -3.88 7.21 -16.67
C ASN A 82 -3.70 5.77 -16.17
N ARG A 83 -2.49 5.22 -16.30
CA ARG A 83 -2.17 3.90 -15.75
C ARG A 83 -1.94 4.01 -14.25
N LEU A 84 -2.66 3.21 -13.49
CA LEU A 84 -2.49 3.07 -12.05
C LEU A 84 -1.38 2.06 -11.74
N TYR A 85 -0.42 2.45 -10.91
CA TYR A 85 0.54 1.55 -10.29
C TYR A 85 -0.07 1.05 -8.97
N ARG A 86 -0.50 -0.21 -8.93
CA ARG A 86 -1.28 -0.78 -7.84
C ARG A 86 -0.37 -1.40 -6.79
N ILE A 87 -0.48 -0.90 -5.57
CA ILE A 87 0.33 -1.34 -4.43
C ILE A 87 -0.58 -2.09 -3.47
N ALA A 88 -0.26 -3.35 -3.22
CA ALA A 88 -0.96 -4.14 -2.20
C ALA A 88 -0.39 -3.84 -0.81
N CYS A 89 -1.26 -3.87 0.21
CA CYS A 89 -0.82 -3.79 1.59
C CYS A 89 0.11 -4.96 1.92
N GLY A 90 1.32 -4.63 2.29
CA GLY A 90 2.35 -5.58 2.67
C GLY A 90 2.42 -5.79 4.18
N SER A 91 3.57 -6.23 4.63
CA SER A 91 3.74 -6.73 6.00
C SER A 91 4.00 -5.63 7.03
N SER A 92 3.73 -5.96 8.28
CA SER A 92 4.24 -5.21 9.43
C SER A 92 5.61 -5.77 9.82
N SER A 93 6.66 -4.95 9.70
CA SER A 93 8.00 -5.32 10.13
C SER A 93 8.42 -6.73 9.64
N ALA A 94 8.84 -7.62 10.53
CA ALA A 94 9.32 -8.97 10.22
C ALA A 94 8.21 -10.02 10.04
N ASP A 95 6.98 -9.64 9.71
CA ASP A 95 5.95 -10.62 9.32
C ASP A 95 6.22 -11.16 7.91
N TYR A 96 7.23 -11.98 7.79
CA TYR A 96 7.63 -12.62 6.53
C TYR A 96 6.57 -13.55 5.96
N ASN A 97 5.69 -14.10 6.83
CA ASN A 97 4.57 -14.93 6.38
C ASN A 97 3.57 -14.13 5.55
N TRP A 98 3.29 -12.87 5.94
CA TRP A 98 2.42 -12.00 5.15
C TRP A 98 2.95 -11.83 3.72
N THR A 99 4.22 -11.47 3.57
CA THR A 99 4.85 -11.32 2.25
C THR A 99 4.83 -12.62 1.45
N GLU A 100 5.15 -13.75 2.09
CA GLU A 100 5.13 -15.05 1.41
C GLU A 100 3.73 -15.42 0.90
N VAL A 101 2.70 -15.22 1.71
CA VAL A 101 1.31 -15.49 1.31
C VAL A 101 0.87 -14.57 0.19
N MET A 102 1.21 -13.27 0.27
CA MET A 102 0.91 -12.32 -0.81
C MET A 102 1.56 -12.76 -2.12
N MET A 103 2.84 -13.08 -2.11
CA MET A 103 3.57 -13.51 -3.31
C MET A 103 3.09 -14.85 -3.87
N LYS A 104 2.55 -15.75 -3.05
CA LYS A 104 1.90 -16.99 -3.51
C LYS A 104 0.57 -16.75 -4.22
N ASN A 105 -0.15 -15.71 -3.86
CA ASN A 105 -1.52 -15.48 -4.29
C ASN A 105 -1.66 -14.37 -5.35
N LEU A 106 -0.66 -13.51 -5.50
CA LEU A 106 -0.64 -12.42 -6.46
C LEU A 106 0.46 -12.63 -7.50
N ASP A 107 0.28 -12.03 -8.66
CA ASP A 107 1.25 -12.03 -9.75
C ASP A 107 1.36 -10.64 -10.40
N SER A 108 2.39 -10.44 -11.23
CA SER A 108 2.67 -9.16 -11.87
C SER A 108 1.60 -8.66 -12.86
N ASN A 109 0.57 -9.43 -13.15
CA ASN A 109 -0.57 -8.96 -13.96
C ASN A 109 -1.59 -8.21 -13.10
N ASN A 110 -1.65 -8.50 -11.81
CA ASN A 110 -2.65 -7.92 -10.92
C ASN A 110 -2.08 -7.03 -9.80
N VAL A 111 -0.78 -7.06 -9.55
CA VAL A 111 -0.09 -6.20 -8.58
C VAL A 111 1.20 -5.64 -9.17
N ASP A 112 1.48 -4.37 -8.90
CA ASP A 112 2.72 -3.73 -9.36
C ASP A 112 3.76 -3.63 -8.22
N ALA A 113 3.31 -3.57 -6.95
CA ALA A 113 4.17 -3.59 -5.78
C ALA A 113 3.45 -4.09 -4.52
N ILE A 114 4.22 -4.41 -3.50
CA ILE A 114 3.77 -4.67 -2.12
C ILE A 114 4.48 -3.66 -1.22
N ASP A 115 3.77 -3.06 -0.25
CA ASP A 115 4.41 -2.16 0.70
C ASP A 115 4.97 -2.90 1.92
N LEU A 116 5.82 -2.21 2.68
CA LEU A 116 6.40 -2.69 3.93
C LEU A 116 6.29 -1.59 4.96
N HIS A 117 5.69 -1.88 6.10
CA HIS A 117 5.53 -0.94 7.20
C HIS A 117 6.51 -1.25 8.32
N TYR A 118 7.29 -0.26 8.69
CA TYR A 118 8.21 -0.36 9.81
C TYR A 118 8.36 1.00 10.52
N TYR A 119 8.25 0.98 11.85
CA TYR A 119 8.52 2.14 12.69
C TYR A 119 9.84 1.95 13.42
N THR A 120 10.77 2.89 13.28
CA THR A 120 12.09 2.89 13.94
C THR A 120 12.01 3.39 15.38
N MET A 121 11.08 2.83 16.17
CA MET A 121 10.91 3.21 17.58
C MET A 121 11.60 2.19 18.47
N PRO A 122 12.46 2.64 19.40
CA PRO A 122 13.17 1.73 20.31
C PRO A 122 12.24 0.90 21.19
N VAL A 123 11.10 1.47 21.57
CA VAL A 123 10.07 0.81 22.37
C VAL A 123 8.69 1.13 21.80
N TRP A 124 8.01 0.15 21.25
CA TRP A 124 6.65 0.31 20.75
C TRP A 124 5.62 -0.04 21.83
N PRO A 125 4.54 0.72 22.04
CA PRO A 125 4.10 1.95 21.34
C PRO A 125 4.50 3.25 22.04
N GLU A 126 5.49 3.23 22.90
CA GLU A 126 5.92 4.39 23.66
C GLU A 126 6.59 5.42 22.77
N MET A 127 6.06 6.64 22.79
CA MET A 127 6.63 7.77 22.06
C MET A 127 7.53 8.54 23.00
N GLU A 128 8.80 8.58 22.66
CA GLU A 128 9.78 9.39 23.35
C GLU A 128 9.76 10.85 22.87
N SER A 129 10.32 11.75 23.66
CA SER A 129 10.40 13.16 23.30
C SER A 129 11.28 13.36 22.07
N ALA A 130 10.83 14.17 21.12
CA ALA A 130 11.62 14.53 19.94
C ALA A 130 12.75 15.54 20.24
N THR A 131 12.73 16.17 21.41
CA THR A 131 13.63 17.27 21.78
C THR A 131 14.32 17.09 23.13
N ASP A 132 13.84 16.15 23.94
CA ASP A 132 14.37 15.84 25.27
C ASP A 132 14.69 14.35 25.33
N PHE A 133 15.84 13.97 24.79
CA PHE A 133 16.36 12.61 24.73
C PHE A 133 17.85 12.59 25.08
N ASP A 134 18.30 11.50 25.62
CA ASP A 134 19.70 11.25 25.90
C ASP A 134 20.45 10.50 24.79
N ASP A 135 21.77 10.36 24.97
CA ASP A 135 22.60 9.64 23.99
C ASP A 135 22.18 8.15 23.87
N GLU A 136 21.71 7.53 24.94
CA GLU A 136 21.30 6.13 24.94
C GLU A 136 20.07 5.95 24.04
N LEU A 137 19.05 6.78 24.18
CA LEU A 137 17.86 6.75 23.34
C LEU A 137 18.20 7.06 21.88
N TYR A 138 19.06 8.03 21.63
CA TYR A 138 19.54 8.35 20.28
C TYR A 138 20.17 7.12 19.60
N TYR A 139 21.13 6.47 20.26
CA TYR A 139 21.78 5.31 19.66
C TYR A 139 20.86 4.09 19.53
N LYS A 140 19.90 3.89 20.44
CA LYS A 140 18.86 2.86 20.31
C LYS A 140 17.99 3.12 19.07
N THR A 141 17.62 4.35 18.81
CA THR A 141 16.81 4.72 17.62
C THR A 141 17.59 4.47 16.32
N ILE A 142 18.88 4.84 16.27
CA ILE A 142 19.74 4.54 15.12
C ILE A 142 19.92 3.04 14.92
N ALA A 143 20.08 2.27 16.00
CA ALA A 143 20.17 0.81 15.92
C ALA A 143 18.85 0.20 15.38
N ALA A 144 17.69 0.71 15.83
CA ALA A 144 16.39 0.29 15.31
C ALA A 144 16.26 0.64 13.82
N ALA A 145 16.73 1.82 13.38
CA ALA A 145 16.71 2.20 11.97
C ALA A 145 17.55 1.25 11.09
N ASN A 146 18.69 0.76 11.57
CA ASN A 146 19.53 -0.18 10.85
C ASN A 146 18.85 -1.53 10.60
N PHE A 147 17.85 -1.92 11.39
CA PHE A 147 17.06 -3.13 11.15
C PHE A 147 16.29 -3.08 9.81
N SER A 148 16.05 -1.89 9.26
CA SER A 148 15.44 -1.73 7.94
C SER A 148 16.20 -2.47 6.83
N ASP A 149 17.53 -2.55 6.90
CA ASP A 149 18.36 -3.27 5.94
C ASP A 149 18.06 -4.79 5.94
N GLU A 150 17.94 -5.37 7.14
CA GLU A 150 17.54 -6.78 7.27
C GLU A 150 16.12 -7.01 6.75
N LEU A 151 15.18 -6.14 7.08
CA LEU A 151 13.79 -6.25 6.62
C LEU A 151 13.71 -6.21 5.10
N ILE A 152 14.33 -5.21 4.47
CA ILE A 152 14.36 -5.08 3.01
C ILE A 152 14.95 -6.32 2.36
N THR A 153 16.09 -6.78 2.87
CA THR A 153 16.80 -7.95 2.35
C THR A 153 15.91 -9.19 2.42
N ARG A 154 15.36 -9.51 3.59
CA ARG A 154 14.60 -10.75 3.79
C ARG A 154 13.26 -10.76 3.04
N HIS A 155 12.53 -9.62 3.02
CA HIS A 155 11.32 -9.51 2.22
C HIS A 155 11.63 -9.63 0.73
N SER A 156 12.69 -8.99 0.24
CA SER A 156 13.13 -9.10 -1.16
C SER A 156 13.54 -10.52 -1.53
N GLU A 157 14.20 -11.26 -0.65
CA GLU A 157 14.54 -12.68 -0.85
C GLU A 157 13.29 -13.55 -0.99
N ILE A 158 12.25 -13.28 -0.20
CA ILE A 158 10.97 -13.97 -0.35
C ILE A 158 10.35 -13.63 -1.70
N MET A 159 10.25 -12.35 -2.04
CA MET A 159 9.69 -11.89 -3.31
C MET A 159 10.40 -12.50 -4.51
N ASN A 160 11.73 -12.52 -4.50
CA ASN A 160 12.56 -13.08 -5.59
C ASN A 160 12.31 -14.58 -5.85
N ARG A 161 11.81 -15.35 -4.86
CA ARG A 161 11.47 -16.76 -5.07
C ARG A 161 10.22 -16.95 -5.94
N TYR A 162 9.30 -15.99 -5.90
CA TYR A 162 8.02 -16.01 -6.63
C TYR A 162 8.03 -15.15 -7.87
N ASP A 163 8.84 -14.09 -7.87
CA ASP A 163 9.02 -13.14 -8.98
C ASP A 163 10.52 -12.96 -9.28
N PRO A 164 11.18 -13.96 -9.90
CA PRO A 164 12.60 -13.88 -10.21
C PRO A 164 12.93 -12.78 -11.23
N GLU A 165 11.97 -12.32 -12.01
CA GLU A 165 12.12 -11.23 -12.96
C GLU A 165 11.98 -9.84 -12.31
N LYS A 166 11.67 -9.80 -11.01
CA LYS A 166 11.55 -8.56 -10.21
C LYS A 166 10.57 -7.54 -10.80
N LYS A 167 9.44 -8.01 -11.28
CA LYS A 167 8.36 -7.18 -11.82
C LYS A 167 7.52 -6.50 -10.74
N ILE A 168 7.46 -7.13 -9.56
CA ILE A 168 6.73 -6.63 -8.39
C ILE A 168 7.71 -5.87 -7.49
N GLY A 169 7.46 -4.59 -7.26
CA GLY A 169 8.29 -3.73 -6.42
C GLY A 169 8.02 -3.94 -4.93
N LEU A 170 9.01 -3.56 -4.10
CA LEU A 170 8.84 -3.34 -2.66
C LEU A 170 8.83 -1.84 -2.39
N VAL A 171 7.78 -1.33 -1.77
CA VAL A 171 7.61 0.09 -1.39
C VAL A 171 7.75 0.20 0.12
N ILE A 172 8.48 1.21 0.60
CA ILE A 172 8.75 1.42 2.03
C ILE A 172 8.32 2.84 2.40
#